data_4a2fb805363308e002e63055fe0eaa7e
#
_entry.id   4a2fb805363308e002e63055fe0eaa7e
#
_cell.length_a   1.000
_cell.length_b   1.000
_cell.length_c   1.000
_cell.angle_alpha   90.00
_cell.angle_beta   90.00
_cell.angle_gamma   90.00
#
_symmetry.space_group_name_H-M   'P 1'
#
loop_
_entity.id
_entity.type
_entity.pdbx_description
1 polymer ?
#
loop_
_entity_poly.entity_id
_entity_poly.type
_entity_poly.pdbx_seq_one_letter_code
_entity_poly.pdbx_strand_id
1 'polypeptide(L)'
;MTDASHITLLPRLLAHVRAVAPGVSLEASRIDAHLAQALQAGEADLAVGFLPWLDAGFYQQTLYAQDWICLANAHHPRVVDDSPTHWNLAVYQNEAHIGISSGTGYQLMDGAVASQHLTRQLRLELPGFLGLSAILSTSDLIATLPRHIGETLARAAGLRVLPCPFEIPGFTVKQYWHARYHHDAACRWLRGVCAELFMRGL
;
A
#
# COMPACT_ATOMS: atom_id res chain seq x y z
N MET A 1 -3.77 10.10 3.38
CA MET A 1 -3.12 8.76 3.33
C MET A 1 -3.06 8.26 1.89
N THR A 2 -2.32 7.17 1.61
CA THR A 2 -2.29 6.57 0.26
C THR A 2 -3.63 5.87 -0.05
N ASP A 3 -3.93 5.64 -1.34
CA ASP A 3 -5.10 4.89 -1.77
C ASP A 3 -5.09 3.42 -1.27
N ALA A 4 -3.91 2.80 -1.17
CA ALA A 4 -3.77 1.51 -0.49
C ALA A 4 -4.26 1.55 0.96
N SER A 5 -3.94 2.63 1.70
CA SER A 5 -4.37 2.81 3.08
C SER A 5 -5.87 3.05 3.21
N HIS A 6 -6.52 3.63 2.18
CA HIS A 6 -7.99 3.75 2.15
C HIS A 6 -8.67 2.37 2.14
N ILE A 7 -8.05 1.39 1.51
CA ILE A 7 -8.58 0.02 1.43
C ILE A 7 -8.21 -0.79 2.67
N THR A 8 -6.97 -0.65 3.16
CA THR A 8 -6.42 -1.54 4.21
C THR A 8 -6.59 -1.02 5.63
N LEU A 9 -6.47 0.30 5.84
CA LEU A 9 -6.44 0.90 7.18
C LEU A 9 -7.72 1.65 7.52
N LEU A 10 -8.27 2.43 6.60
CA LEU A 10 -9.38 3.33 6.86
C LEU A 10 -10.64 2.62 7.37
N PRO A 11 -11.04 1.43 6.89
CA PRO A 11 -12.20 0.73 7.42
C PRO A 11 -12.08 0.38 8.90
N ARG A 12 -10.91 -0.09 9.35
CA ARG A 12 -10.65 -0.41 10.76
C ARG A 12 -10.60 0.85 11.63
N LEU A 13 -9.93 1.89 11.12
CA LEU A 13 -9.88 3.18 11.80
C LEU A 13 -11.27 3.78 11.98
N LEU A 14 -12.08 3.80 10.93
CA LEU A 14 -13.46 4.32 10.97
C LEU A 14 -14.33 3.53 11.96
N ALA A 15 -14.27 2.20 11.92
CA ALA A 15 -15.02 1.35 12.83
C ALA A 15 -14.66 1.63 14.29
N HIS A 16 -13.36 1.74 14.61
CA HIS A 16 -12.88 2.07 15.95
C HIS A 16 -13.34 3.46 16.39
N VAL A 17 -13.09 4.50 15.55
CA VAL A 17 -13.47 5.89 15.89
C VAL A 17 -14.97 6.02 16.14
N ARG A 18 -15.81 5.40 15.31
CA ARG A 18 -17.28 5.41 15.53
C ARG A 18 -17.70 4.75 16.83
N ALA A 19 -16.96 3.75 17.30
CA ALA A 19 -17.27 3.07 18.56
C ALA A 19 -16.87 3.90 19.79
N VAL A 20 -15.69 4.56 19.75
CA VAL A 20 -15.13 5.23 20.94
C VAL A 20 -15.34 6.75 20.95
N ALA A 21 -15.60 7.35 19.79
CA ALA A 21 -15.77 8.80 19.61
C ALA A 21 -16.81 9.10 18.51
N PRO A 22 -18.09 8.75 18.69
CA PRO A 22 -19.11 8.81 17.63
C PRO A 22 -19.39 10.22 17.08
N GLY A 23 -18.98 11.27 17.78
CA GLY A 23 -19.08 12.65 17.32
C GLY A 23 -17.91 13.13 16.45
N VAL A 24 -16.88 12.30 16.24
CA VAL A 24 -15.73 12.64 15.40
C VAL A 24 -15.98 12.24 13.96
N SER A 25 -15.78 13.18 13.04
CA SER A 25 -15.76 12.93 11.60
C SER A 25 -14.33 12.73 11.10
N LEU A 26 -14.13 11.76 10.22
CA LEU A 26 -12.86 11.51 9.55
C LEU A 26 -12.93 12.03 8.11
N GLU A 27 -11.96 12.84 7.73
CA GLU A 27 -11.71 13.21 6.34
C GLU A 27 -10.42 12.56 5.89
N ALA A 28 -10.44 11.84 4.77
CA ALA A 28 -9.29 11.16 4.21
C ALA A 28 -8.96 11.70 2.82
N SER A 29 -7.87 12.43 2.72
CA SER A 29 -7.36 12.96 1.46
C SER A 29 -6.17 12.17 0.93
N ARG A 30 -5.92 12.26 -0.38
CA ARG A 30 -4.72 11.67 -1.01
C ARG A 30 -3.48 12.48 -0.64
N ILE A 31 -2.35 11.78 -0.54
CA ILE A 31 -1.05 12.41 -0.39
C ILE A 31 -0.66 13.06 -1.72
N ASP A 32 -0.31 14.33 -1.65
CA ASP A 32 0.16 15.13 -2.78
C ASP A 32 1.37 16.01 -2.41
N ALA A 33 1.79 16.88 -3.32
CA ALA A 33 2.93 17.77 -3.11
C ALA A 33 2.71 18.83 -2.00
N HIS A 34 1.46 19.09 -1.60
CA HIS A 34 1.09 20.07 -0.57
C HIS A 34 1.04 19.47 0.84
N LEU A 35 1.26 18.15 0.98
CA LEU A 35 1.14 17.46 2.26
C LEU A 35 1.93 18.14 3.41
N ALA A 36 3.18 18.51 3.16
CA ALA A 36 4.02 19.13 4.19
C ALA A 36 3.42 20.44 4.69
N GLN A 37 2.90 21.28 3.78
CA GLN A 37 2.24 22.54 4.12
C GLN A 37 0.93 22.31 4.86
N ALA A 38 0.11 21.35 4.42
CA ALA A 38 -1.14 21.00 5.06
C ALA A 38 -0.95 20.51 6.52
N LEU A 39 0.06 19.68 6.75
CA LEU A 39 0.43 19.23 8.11
C LEU A 39 0.95 20.38 8.97
N GLN A 40 1.74 21.31 8.38
CA GLN A 40 2.27 22.50 9.08
C GLN A 40 1.16 23.50 9.44
N ALA A 41 0.21 23.71 8.53
CA ALA A 41 -0.92 24.62 8.71
C ALA A 41 -1.99 24.04 9.65
N GLY A 42 -2.02 22.73 9.88
CA GLY A 42 -3.08 22.04 10.62
C GLY A 42 -4.33 21.77 9.79
N GLU A 43 -4.20 21.83 8.48
CA GLU A 43 -5.26 21.40 7.52
C GLU A 43 -5.33 19.89 7.43
N ALA A 44 -4.23 19.20 7.78
CA ALA A 44 -4.18 17.76 8.00
C ALA A 44 -3.54 17.46 9.36
N ASP A 45 -4.16 16.58 10.13
CA ASP A 45 -3.69 16.19 11.47
C ASP A 45 -2.59 15.13 11.40
N LEU A 46 -2.70 14.20 10.43
CA LEU A 46 -1.88 13.01 10.37
C LEU A 46 -1.71 12.53 8.93
N ALA A 47 -0.49 12.18 8.53
CA ALA A 47 -0.25 11.46 7.30
C ALA A 47 0.15 10.02 7.59
N VAL A 48 -0.33 9.07 6.76
CA VAL A 48 0.02 7.64 6.88
C VAL A 48 0.48 7.12 5.52
N GLY A 49 1.69 6.55 5.48
CA GLY A 49 2.29 6.03 4.26
C GLY A 49 3.79 5.78 4.38
N PHE A 50 4.43 5.53 3.26
CA PHE A 50 5.89 5.54 3.11
C PHE A 50 6.29 6.89 2.48
N LEU A 51 6.80 7.81 3.29
CA LEU A 51 7.06 9.21 2.94
C LEU A 51 8.51 9.57 3.29
N PRO A 52 9.51 9.03 2.58
CA PRO A 52 10.91 9.20 2.92
C PRO A 52 11.41 10.65 2.80
N TRP A 53 10.68 11.51 2.10
CA TRP A 53 11.02 12.94 1.95
C TRP A 53 10.49 13.82 3.08
N LEU A 54 9.59 13.31 3.92
CA LEU A 54 9.01 14.08 5.02
C LEU A 54 9.91 13.97 6.25
N ASP A 55 10.83 14.90 6.41
CA ASP A 55 11.93 14.84 7.38
C ASP A 55 11.90 16.03 8.37
N ALA A 56 12.57 17.12 8.09
CA ALA A 56 12.74 18.23 9.00
C ALA A 56 11.41 18.87 9.42
N GLY A 57 11.20 19.01 10.74
CA GLY A 57 9.98 19.58 11.30
C GLY A 57 8.83 18.58 11.50
N PHE A 58 9.02 17.31 11.14
CA PHE A 58 8.01 16.27 11.31
C PHE A 58 8.48 15.16 12.25
N TYR A 59 7.60 14.75 13.12
CA TYR A 59 7.74 13.51 13.87
C TYR A 59 7.18 12.35 13.06
N GLN A 60 7.73 11.17 13.27
CA GLN A 60 7.29 9.95 12.61
C GLN A 60 7.27 8.78 13.59
N GLN A 61 6.35 7.86 13.39
CA GLN A 61 6.26 6.62 14.15
C GLN A 61 5.98 5.46 13.19
N THR A 62 6.78 4.41 13.29
CA THR A 62 6.57 3.17 12.54
C THR A 62 5.24 2.52 12.93
N LEU A 63 4.47 2.10 11.93
CA LEU A 63 3.27 1.31 12.10
C LEU A 63 3.55 -0.17 11.76
N TYR A 64 4.02 -0.46 10.54
CA TYR A 64 4.32 -1.83 10.12
C TYR A 64 5.27 -1.87 8.91
N ALA A 65 5.93 -3.02 8.75
CA ALA A 65 6.75 -3.30 7.58
C ALA A 65 5.90 -3.85 6.43
N GLN A 66 6.37 -3.63 5.19
CA GLN A 66 5.78 -4.13 3.96
C GLN A 66 6.82 -4.84 3.12
N ASP A 67 6.42 -5.96 2.54
CA ASP A 67 7.10 -6.65 1.46
C ASP A 67 6.17 -6.74 0.24
N TRP A 68 6.56 -7.54 -0.77
CA TRP A 68 5.89 -7.59 -2.06
C TRP A 68 5.38 -8.97 -2.38
N ILE A 69 4.22 -9.03 -3.01
CA ILE A 69 3.60 -10.23 -3.55
C ILE A 69 3.12 -9.98 -4.98
N CYS A 70 2.81 -11.06 -5.68
CA CYS A 70 2.11 -11.00 -6.95
C CYS A 70 0.67 -11.48 -6.79
N LEU A 71 -0.25 -10.90 -7.55
CA LEU A 71 -1.63 -11.36 -7.68
C LEU A 71 -1.93 -11.77 -9.11
N ALA A 72 -2.69 -12.85 -9.24
CA ALA A 72 -3.23 -13.33 -10.50
C ALA A 72 -4.67 -13.81 -10.32
N ASN A 73 -5.38 -14.01 -11.43
CA ASN A 73 -6.66 -14.70 -11.42
C ASN A 73 -6.49 -16.10 -10.82
N ALA A 74 -7.41 -16.55 -9.98
CA ALA A 74 -7.39 -17.89 -9.42
C ALA A 74 -7.41 -19.01 -10.51
N HIS A 75 -8.00 -18.67 -11.67
CA HIS A 75 -8.08 -19.53 -12.85
C HIS A 75 -7.13 -19.09 -13.97
N HIS A 76 -5.98 -18.50 -13.61
CA HIS A 76 -5.00 -18.09 -14.61
C HIS A 76 -4.55 -19.26 -15.47
N PRO A 77 -4.53 -19.13 -16.81
CA PRO A 77 -4.36 -20.30 -17.71
C PRO A 77 -2.96 -20.92 -17.66
N ARG A 78 -1.95 -20.19 -17.21
CA ARG A 78 -0.53 -20.62 -17.19
C ARG A 78 0.07 -20.67 -15.78
N VAL A 79 -0.45 -19.86 -14.85
CA VAL A 79 0.02 -19.82 -13.46
C VAL A 79 -0.98 -20.55 -12.57
N VAL A 80 -0.82 -21.87 -12.45
CA VAL A 80 -1.77 -22.75 -11.78
C VAL A 80 -1.54 -22.88 -10.28
N ASP A 81 -0.30 -22.69 -9.81
CA ASP A 81 0.10 -22.70 -8.40
C ASP A 81 1.42 -21.90 -8.21
N ASP A 82 1.94 -21.89 -6.98
CA ASP A 82 3.17 -21.20 -6.59
C ASP A 82 4.40 -22.12 -6.59
N SER A 83 4.28 -23.35 -7.12
CA SER A 83 5.42 -24.27 -7.23
C SER A 83 6.50 -23.70 -8.18
N PRO A 84 7.78 -23.99 -7.96
CA PRO A 84 8.86 -23.49 -8.83
C PRO A 84 8.73 -23.88 -10.30
N THR A 85 7.97 -24.91 -10.60
CA THR A 85 7.66 -25.35 -11.97
C THR A 85 6.70 -24.41 -12.67
N HIS A 86 5.69 -23.91 -11.95
CA HIS A 86 4.61 -23.10 -12.50
C HIS A 86 4.76 -21.60 -12.18
N TRP A 87 5.59 -21.26 -11.18
CA TRP A 87 5.84 -19.89 -10.81
C TRP A 87 7.32 -19.65 -10.47
N ASN A 88 8.00 -18.94 -11.33
CA ASN A 88 9.41 -18.57 -11.21
C ASN A 88 9.67 -17.27 -11.98
N LEU A 89 10.92 -16.78 -11.95
CA LEU A 89 11.29 -15.53 -12.62
C LEU A 89 11.06 -15.56 -14.14
N ALA A 90 11.32 -16.69 -14.80
CA ALA A 90 11.13 -16.82 -16.25
C ALA A 90 9.64 -16.73 -16.62
N VAL A 91 8.78 -17.40 -15.85
CA VAL A 91 7.32 -17.30 -16.02
C VAL A 91 6.87 -15.86 -15.79
N TYR A 92 7.30 -15.24 -14.68
CA TYR A 92 6.98 -13.84 -14.37
C TYR A 92 7.32 -12.89 -15.53
N GLN A 93 8.50 -12.99 -16.10
CA GLN A 93 8.93 -12.11 -17.21
C GLN A 93 8.16 -12.33 -18.50
N ASN A 94 7.66 -13.54 -18.73
CA ASN A 94 6.88 -13.89 -19.94
C ASN A 94 5.40 -13.55 -19.84
N GLU A 95 4.89 -13.32 -18.63
CA GLU A 95 3.49 -12.96 -18.42
C GLU A 95 3.22 -11.46 -18.70
N ALA A 96 1.96 -11.14 -18.89
CA ALA A 96 1.49 -9.78 -19.06
C ALA A 96 1.19 -9.13 -17.70
N HIS A 97 1.60 -7.87 -17.51
CA HIS A 97 1.54 -7.20 -16.22
C HIS A 97 0.67 -5.95 -16.22
N ILE A 98 0.08 -5.69 -15.04
CA ILE A 98 -0.49 -4.40 -14.68
C ILE A 98 0.57 -3.62 -13.90
N GLY A 99 0.88 -2.41 -14.36
CA GLY A 99 1.65 -1.41 -13.62
C GLY A 99 0.75 -0.54 -12.77
N ILE A 100 1.25 -0.09 -11.60
CA ILE A 100 0.59 0.93 -10.77
C ILE A 100 1.53 2.13 -10.72
N SER A 101 1.06 3.29 -11.22
CA SER A 101 1.90 4.49 -11.32
C SER A 101 1.86 5.38 -10.06
N SER A 102 1.01 5.08 -9.08
CA SER A 102 0.92 5.85 -7.84
C SER A 102 1.61 5.18 -6.65
N GLY A 103 2.10 6.01 -5.76
CA GLY A 103 2.68 5.58 -4.49
C GLY A 103 4.19 5.44 -4.50
N THR A 104 4.80 5.95 -3.44
CA THR A 104 6.26 6.03 -3.26
C THR A 104 6.97 4.68 -3.19
N GLY A 105 6.27 3.64 -2.77
CA GLY A 105 6.81 2.27 -2.73
C GLY A 105 7.16 1.73 -4.11
N TYR A 106 6.45 2.12 -5.17
CA TYR A 106 6.69 1.61 -6.53
C TYR A 106 8.05 2.00 -7.11
N GLN A 107 8.66 3.09 -6.67
CA GLN A 107 10.04 3.43 -7.00
C GLN A 107 11.04 2.34 -6.54
N LEU A 108 10.77 1.66 -5.42
CA LEU A 108 11.58 0.53 -4.95
C LEU A 108 11.45 -0.67 -5.89
N MET A 109 10.23 -0.95 -6.35
CA MET A 109 9.99 -2.03 -7.31
C MET A 109 10.63 -1.74 -8.67
N ASP A 110 10.46 -0.53 -9.20
CA ASP A 110 11.07 -0.14 -10.48
C ASP A 110 12.59 -0.14 -10.40
N GLY A 111 13.16 0.31 -9.27
CA GLY A 111 14.58 0.22 -8.98
C GLY A 111 15.08 -1.22 -8.92
N ALA A 112 14.32 -2.14 -8.31
CA ALA A 112 14.66 -3.55 -8.25
C ALA A 112 14.61 -4.23 -9.63
N VAL A 113 13.61 -3.92 -10.44
CA VAL A 113 13.50 -4.39 -11.83
C VAL A 113 14.70 -3.90 -12.66
N ALA A 114 15.06 -2.62 -12.55
CA ALA A 114 16.17 -2.04 -13.29
C ALA A 114 17.52 -2.61 -12.84
N SER A 115 17.78 -2.69 -11.54
CA SER A 115 19.07 -3.18 -10.99
C SER A 115 19.34 -4.65 -11.28
N GLN A 116 18.28 -5.47 -11.40
CA GLN A 116 18.38 -6.88 -11.72
C GLN A 116 18.22 -7.16 -13.22
N HIS A 117 18.17 -6.11 -14.06
CA HIS A 117 17.99 -6.19 -15.51
C HIS A 117 16.78 -7.03 -15.96
N LEU A 118 15.69 -6.94 -15.18
CA LEU A 118 14.46 -7.68 -15.47
C LEU A 118 13.59 -6.94 -16.49
N THR A 119 12.80 -7.70 -17.22
CA THR A 119 11.82 -7.17 -18.15
C THR A 119 10.40 -7.54 -17.69
N ARG A 120 9.46 -6.63 -17.89
CA ARG A 120 8.03 -6.87 -17.64
C ARG A 120 7.24 -6.43 -18.86
N GLN A 121 6.31 -7.27 -19.29
CA GLN A 121 5.41 -6.92 -20.38
C GLN A 121 4.22 -6.13 -19.84
N LEU A 122 4.37 -4.83 -19.60
CA LEU A 122 3.27 -3.98 -19.16
C LEU A 122 2.22 -3.88 -20.26
N ARG A 123 0.96 -4.27 -19.96
CA ARG A 123 -0.19 -4.21 -20.87
C ARG A 123 -1.23 -3.21 -20.40
N LEU A 124 -1.22 -2.88 -19.13
CA LEU A 124 -2.10 -1.90 -18.53
C LEU A 124 -1.32 -1.14 -17.45
N GLU A 125 -1.57 0.16 -17.36
CA GLU A 125 -1.08 0.99 -16.26
C GLU A 125 -2.27 1.67 -15.57
N LEU A 126 -2.33 1.60 -14.25
CA LEU A 126 -3.38 2.18 -13.44
C LEU A 126 -2.81 3.26 -12.51
N PRO A 127 -3.57 4.35 -12.27
CA PRO A 127 -3.16 5.40 -11.35
C PRO A 127 -3.29 5.01 -9.87
N GLY A 128 -3.71 3.77 -9.56
CA GLY A 128 -3.92 3.26 -8.22
C GLY A 128 -4.62 1.92 -8.21
N PHE A 129 -5.14 1.52 -7.04
CA PHE A 129 -5.71 0.18 -6.84
C PHE A 129 -7.20 0.07 -7.16
N LEU A 130 -7.86 1.18 -7.52
CA LEU A 130 -9.27 1.16 -7.90
C LEU A 130 -9.47 0.32 -9.17
N GLY A 131 -10.35 -0.65 -9.10
CA GLY A 131 -10.65 -1.57 -10.20
C GLY A 131 -9.65 -2.70 -10.41
N LEU A 132 -8.50 -2.72 -9.73
CA LEU A 132 -7.45 -3.73 -9.92
C LEU A 132 -7.99 -5.16 -9.73
N SER A 133 -8.76 -5.41 -8.66
CA SER A 133 -9.31 -6.73 -8.40
C SER A 133 -10.30 -7.20 -9.47
N ALA A 134 -11.15 -6.31 -9.97
CA ALA A 134 -12.09 -6.62 -11.05
C ALA A 134 -11.36 -6.96 -12.36
N ILE A 135 -10.31 -6.21 -12.68
CA ILE A 135 -9.49 -6.47 -13.88
C ILE A 135 -8.75 -7.81 -13.75
N LEU A 136 -8.11 -8.07 -12.62
CA LEU A 136 -7.40 -9.35 -12.39
C LEU A 136 -8.35 -10.54 -12.42
N SER A 137 -9.57 -10.41 -11.88
CA SER A 137 -10.56 -11.51 -11.89
C SER A 137 -11.05 -11.89 -13.29
N THR A 138 -10.89 -11.00 -14.29
CA THR A 138 -11.42 -11.18 -15.65
C THR A 138 -10.34 -11.26 -16.73
N SER A 139 -9.06 -11.29 -16.33
CA SER A 139 -7.94 -11.31 -17.26
C SER A 139 -6.88 -12.34 -16.86
N ASP A 140 -5.88 -12.51 -17.73
CA ASP A 140 -4.65 -13.25 -17.48
C ASP A 140 -3.47 -12.33 -17.15
N LEU A 141 -3.76 -11.15 -16.60
CA LEU A 141 -2.72 -10.21 -16.19
C LEU A 141 -2.27 -10.51 -14.76
N ILE A 142 -1.03 -10.12 -14.46
CA ILE A 142 -0.43 -10.24 -13.12
C ILE A 142 -0.14 -8.84 -12.59
N ALA A 143 -0.35 -8.63 -11.30
CA ALA A 143 0.05 -7.40 -10.62
C ALA A 143 1.04 -7.72 -9.50
N THR A 144 2.14 -6.94 -9.40
CA THR A 144 3.05 -6.96 -8.25
C THR A 144 2.74 -5.76 -7.36
N LEU A 145 2.48 -6.01 -6.08
CA LEU A 145 2.01 -4.99 -5.15
C LEU A 145 2.42 -5.30 -3.70
N PRO A 146 2.39 -4.29 -2.80
CA PRO A 146 2.65 -4.50 -1.39
C PRO A 146 1.68 -5.52 -0.77
N ARG A 147 2.20 -6.38 0.13
CA ARG A 147 1.48 -7.52 0.69
C ARG A 147 0.11 -7.18 1.25
N HIS A 148 0.01 -6.19 2.13
CA HIS A 148 -1.26 -5.91 2.83
C HIS A 148 -2.40 -5.55 1.87
N ILE A 149 -2.13 -4.70 0.88
CA ILE A 149 -3.16 -4.38 -0.12
C ILE A 149 -3.44 -5.60 -0.99
N GLY A 150 -2.41 -6.36 -1.38
CA GLY A 150 -2.56 -7.56 -2.18
C GLY A 150 -3.42 -8.63 -1.51
N GLU A 151 -3.13 -8.97 -0.27
CA GLU A 151 -3.92 -9.94 0.49
C GLU A 151 -5.36 -9.48 0.74
N THR A 152 -5.55 -8.16 0.94
CA THR A 152 -6.90 -7.59 1.10
C THR A 152 -7.71 -7.73 -0.18
N LEU A 153 -7.13 -7.39 -1.33
CA LEU A 153 -7.79 -7.54 -2.63
C LEU A 153 -8.01 -9.03 -2.99
N ALA A 154 -7.03 -9.88 -2.69
CA ALA A 154 -7.14 -11.32 -2.97
C ALA A 154 -8.29 -11.96 -2.21
N ARG A 155 -8.42 -11.67 -0.91
CA ARG A 155 -9.55 -12.17 -0.09
C ARG A 155 -10.90 -11.68 -0.60
N ALA A 156 -10.99 -10.42 -1.01
CA ALA A 156 -12.25 -9.83 -1.47
C ALA A 156 -12.72 -10.36 -2.83
N ALA A 157 -11.79 -10.72 -3.72
CA ALA A 157 -12.08 -11.09 -5.09
C ALA A 157 -11.69 -12.54 -5.47
N GLY A 158 -11.24 -13.35 -4.51
CA GLY A 158 -10.83 -14.73 -4.76
C GLY A 158 -9.63 -14.85 -5.69
N LEU A 159 -8.66 -13.90 -5.61
CA LEU A 159 -7.47 -13.93 -6.42
C LEU A 159 -6.40 -14.85 -5.82
N ARG A 160 -5.52 -15.35 -6.67
CA ARG A 160 -4.34 -16.12 -6.26
C ARG A 160 -3.25 -15.18 -5.79
N VAL A 161 -2.71 -15.47 -4.60
CA VAL A 161 -1.51 -14.83 -4.06
C VAL A 161 -0.30 -15.68 -4.41
N LEU A 162 0.73 -15.04 -4.95
CA LEU A 162 1.97 -15.68 -5.38
C LEU A 162 3.17 -14.94 -4.72
N PRO A 163 4.24 -15.64 -4.34
CA PRO A 163 5.46 -14.99 -3.89
C PRO A 163 6.06 -14.15 -5.02
N CYS A 164 6.70 -13.03 -4.70
CA CYS A 164 7.46 -12.29 -5.70
C CYS A 164 8.71 -13.12 -6.08
N PRO A 165 8.95 -13.44 -7.38
CA PRO A 165 10.02 -14.35 -7.77
C PRO A 165 11.39 -13.68 -7.89
N PHE A 166 11.54 -12.45 -7.43
CA PHE A 166 12.79 -11.69 -7.34
C PHE A 166 12.76 -10.78 -6.11
N GLU A 167 13.93 -10.33 -5.69
CA GLU A 167 14.04 -9.50 -4.50
C GLU A 167 13.65 -8.05 -4.78
N ILE A 168 12.71 -7.53 -4.00
CA ILE A 168 12.34 -6.12 -3.97
C ILE A 168 12.54 -5.64 -2.54
N PRO A 169 13.27 -4.52 -2.31
CA PRO A 169 13.41 -3.96 -0.99
C PRO A 169 12.06 -3.71 -0.33
N GLY A 170 11.89 -4.19 0.89
CA GLY A 170 10.74 -3.86 1.70
C GLY A 170 10.76 -2.40 2.13
N PHE A 171 9.65 -1.92 2.63
CA PHE A 171 9.53 -0.57 3.17
C PHE A 171 8.67 -0.54 4.43
N THR A 172 8.71 0.59 5.13
CA THR A 172 7.97 0.75 6.39
C THR A 172 6.89 1.80 6.22
N VAL A 173 5.66 1.43 6.49
CA VAL A 173 4.56 2.38 6.62
C VAL A 173 4.63 3.03 7.99
N LYS A 174 4.59 4.35 8.00
CA LYS A 174 4.67 5.18 9.20
C LYS A 174 3.52 6.16 9.24
N GLN A 175 3.24 6.67 10.42
CA GLN A 175 2.44 7.87 10.60
C GLN A 175 3.35 9.07 10.85
N TYR A 176 2.94 10.26 10.33
CA TYR A 176 3.70 11.49 10.38
C TYR A 176 2.81 12.64 10.82
N TRP A 177 3.36 13.55 11.63
CA TRP A 177 2.68 14.78 12.05
C TRP A 177 3.69 15.91 12.23
N HIS A 178 3.24 17.14 12.08
CA HIS A 178 4.12 18.30 12.24
C HIS A 178 4.46 18.55 13.73
N ALA A 179 5.69 18.97 14.02
CA ALA A 179 6.17 19.21 15.38
C ALA A 179 5.30 20.17 16.18
N ARG A 180 4.70 21.17 15.51
CA ARG A 180 3.78 22.14 16.12
C ARG A 180 2.62 21.51 16.88
N TYR A 181 2.12 20.34 16.38
CA TYR A 181 0.97 19.62 16.95
C TYR A 181 1.38 18.41 17.78
N HIS A 182 2.67 18.31 18.15
CA HIS A 182 3.18 17.17 18.91
C HIS A 182 2.48 16.98 20.24
N HIS A 183 2.15 18.08 20.93
CA HIS A 183 1.48 18.08 22.24
C HIS A 183 -0.04 18.31 22.16
N ASP A 184 -0.58 18.54 20.97
CA ASP A 184 -2.02 18.68 20.77
C ASP A 184 -2.76 17.41 21.17
N ALA A 185 -3.85 17.56 21.94
CA ALA A 185 -4.57 16.44 22.54
C ALA A 185 -5.27 15.58 21.48
N ALA A 186 -5.88 16.20 20.46
CA ALA A 186 -6.59 15.51 19.38
C ALA A 186 -5.63 14.74 18.48
N CYS A 187 -4.52 15.37 18.06
CA CYS A 187 -3.46 14.71 17.32
C CYS A 187 -2.84 13.54 18.10
N ARG A 188 -2.61 13.71 19.41
CA ARG A 188 -2.08 12.63 20.27
C ARG A 188 -3.04 11.45 20.34
N TRP A 189 -4.34 11.73 20.52
CA TRP A 189 -5.36 10.70 20.53
C TRP A 189 -5.39 9.94 19.21
N LEU A 190 -5.50 10.64 18.06
CA LEU A 190 -5.60 10.02 16.75
C LEU A 190 -4.39 9.13 16.41
N ARG A 191 -3.16 9.63 16.66
CA ARG A 191 -1.97 8.79 16.43
C ARG A 191 -1.82 7.63 17.41
N GLY A 192 -2.36 7.77 18.62
CA GLY A 192 -2.47 6.67 19.59
C GLY A 192 -3.40 5.56 19.07
N VAL A 193 -4.56 5.93 18.56
CA VAL A 193 -5.50 5.00 17.90
C VAL A 193 -4.84 4.31 16.72
N CYS A 194 -4.17 5.05 15.83
CA CYS A 194 -3.46 4.45 14.70
C CYS A 194 -2.35 3.49 15.15
N ALA A 195 -1.58 3.84 16.17
CA ALA A 195 -0.55 2.97 16.71
C ALA A 195 -1.14 1.67 17.30
N GLU A 196 -2.20 1.78 18.10
CA GLU A 196 -2.88 0.63 18.69
C GLU A 196 -3.42 -0.34 17.62
N LEU A 197 -4.06 0.20 16.59
CA LEU A 197 -4.70 -0.60 15.54
C LEU A 197 -3.70 -1.25 14.59
N PHE A 198 -2.53 -0.63 14.34
CA PHE A 198 -1.69 -1.02 13.20
C PHE A 198 -0.27 -1.48 13.57
N MET A 199 0.26 -1.16 14.76
CA MET A 199 1.59 -1.64 15.16
C MET A 199 1.63 -3.12 15.55
N ARG A 200 0.50 -3.72 15.90
CA ARG A 200 0.40 -5.13 16.30
C ARG A 200 0.13 -6.09 15.14
N GLY A 201 0.22 -5.61 13.92
CA GLY A 201 -0.07 -6.35 12.70
C GLY A 201 -1.49 -6.08 12.16
N LEU A 202 -1.60 -6.16 10.86
CA LEU A 202 -2.87 -6.05 10.12
C LEU A 202 -3.51 -7.41 9.93
#